data_a54794f9c9a5614c4aa613ba6b3a9f65
#
_entry.id   a54794f9c9a5614c4aa613ba6b3a9f65
#
_cell.length_a   1.000
_cell.length_b   1.000
_cell.length_c   1.000
_cell.angle_alpha   90.00
_cell.angle_beta   90.00
_cell.angle_gamma   90.00
#
_symmetry.space_group_name_H-M   'P 1'
#
loop_
_entity.id
_entity.type
_entity.pdbx_description
1 polymer ?
#
loop_
_entity_poly.entity_id
_entity_poly.type
_entity_poly.pdbx_seq_one_letter_code
_entity_poly.pdbx_strand_id
1 'polypeptide(L)'
;MMKIAILGSTGHIGKNLTYYFGKEENYELFLFTRDDKSGTNISVECELKNNFSIRNYNEFNDSKYDAVINCVGLSDPAKIESSQGKILETTETFDILTLEYLKNFSETKLINFSSGIVYGGEFSFPITDTVLIDETYNYKNIKSEYALSKINSEIRHRASKHLNIIDLRLFSFFSRFMDLESKFFMSEVVSSIKENKTLFTDNTNFYRDYIHPEDLFLFIKKCVNKNSINGAFDLYSKKPIGKFEVLASLESKYGLKYKIDSGTKVINPTGFKKNYYSKSRKADLLGYKAKYSSLDTISEELPYFLKNQESC
;
A
#
# COMPACT_ATOMS: atom_id res chain seq x y z
N MET A 1 -26.50 -2.59 5.71
CA MET A 1 -25.06 -2.26 5.79
C MET A 1 -24.32 -3.06 4.72
N MET A 2 -23.33 -2.47 4.09
CA MET A 2 -22.48 -3.15 3.11
C MET A 2 -21.40 -3.94 3.84
N LYS A 3 -21.22 -5.20 3.48
CA LYS A 3 -20.27 -6.13 4.11
C LYS A 3 -18.92 -6.09 3.42
N ILE A 4 -17.90 -5.65 4.15
CA ILE A 4 -16.53 -5.50 3.64
C ILE A 4 -15.60 -6.49 4.36
N ALA A 5 -15.00 -7.40 3.62
CA ALA A 5 -13.93 -8.25 4.12
C ALA A 5 -12.56 -7.59 3.87
N ILE A 6 -11.73 -7.43 4.91
CA ILE A 6 -10.36 -6.90 4.80
C ILE A 6 -9.39 -8.02 5.16
N LEU A 7 -8.74 -8.58 4.14
CA LEU A 7 -7.67 -9.56 4.32
C LEU A 7 -6.36 -8.82 4.63
N GLY A 8 -5.62 -9.25 5.63
CA GLY A 8 -4.41 -8.56 6.08
C GLY A 8 -4.72 -7.26 6.83
N SER A 9 -5.81 -7.23 7.58
CA SER A 9 -6.30 -6.06 8.32
C SER A 9 -5.27 -5.48 9.31
N THR A 10 -4.35 -6.28 9.84
CA THR A 10 -3.28 -5.87 10.77
C THR A 10 -2.05 -5.26 10.07
N GLY A 11 -1.99 -5.30 8.74
CA GLY A 11 -0.91 -4.68 7.97
C GLY A 11 -1.08 -3.16 7.81
N HIS A 12 -0.04 -2.48 7.30
CA HIS A 12 -0.02 -1.02 7.16
C HIS A 12 -1.24 -0.47 6.41
N ILE A 13 -1.54 -0.99 5.22
CA ILE A 13 -2.71 -0.56 4.43
C ILE A 13 -4.01 -1.04 5.08
N GLY A 14 -4.04 -2.29 5.56
CA GLY A 14 -5.21 -2.87 6.21
C GLY A 14 -5.68 -2.07 7.41
N LYS A 15 -4.78 -1.65 8.31
CA LYS A 15 -5.09 -0.79 9.47
C LYS A 15 -5.69 0.56 9.03
N ASN A 16 -5.14 1.17 7.98
CA ASN A 16 -5.70 2.43 7.46
C ASN A 16 -7.14 2.27 6.98
N LEU A 17 -7.41 1.23 6.20
CA LEU A 17 -8.75 0.99 5.70
C LEU A 17 -9.71 0.61 6.84
N THR A 18 -9.26 -0.22 7.78
CA THR A 18 -10.03 -0.55 8.98
C THR A 18 -10.39 0.71 9.77
N TYR A 19 -9.44 1.62 9.98
CA TYR A 19 -9.67 2.90 10.68
C TYR A 19 -10.71 3.78 9.97
N TYR A 20 -10.58 3.96 8.65
CA TYR A 20 -11.49 4.84 7.91
C TYR A 20 -12.88 4.21 7.72
N PHE A 21 -12.98 2.92 7.36
CA PHE A 21 -14.26 2.23 7.25
C PHE A 21 -14.97 2.10 8.60
N GLY A 22 -14.22 1.90 9.68
CA GLY A 22 -14.75 1.78 11.04
C GLY A 22 -15.40 3.06 11.57
N LYS A 23 -15.18 4.21 10.93
CA LYS A 23 -15.84 5.49 11.23
C LYS A 23 -17.17 5.69 10.49
N GLU A 24 -17.48 4.81 9.56
CA GLU A 24 -18.67 4.89 8.72
C GLU A 24 -19.74 3.89 9.18
N GLU A 25 -20.92 4.34 9.51
CA GLU A 25 -22.01 3.49 10.03
C GLU A 25 -22.62 2.55 8.99
N ASN A 26 -22.38 2.81 7.70
CA ASN A 26 -22.99 2.05 6.60
C ASN A 26 -22.27 0.75 6.26
N TYR A 27 -21.17 0.43 6.94
CA TYR A 27 -20.36 -0.76 6.68
C TYR A 27 -20.33 -1.71 7.87
N GLU A 28 -20.32 -3.00 7.56
CA GLU A 28 -20.03 -4.08 8.49
C GLU A 28 -18.67 -4.67 8.07
N LEU A 29 -17.69 -4.67 8.98
CA LEU A 29 -16.31 -5.06 8.68
C LEU A 29 -16.02 -6.47 9.15
N PHE A 30 -15.46 -7.27 8.26
CA PHE A 30 -14.92 -8.59 8.54
C PHE A 30 -13.40 -8.52 8.42
N LEU A 31 -12.71 -8.48 9.57
CA LEU A 31 -11.27 -8.22 9.66
C LEU A 31 -10.54 -9.55 9.78
N PHE A 32 -9.85 -9.93 8.72
CA PHE A 32 -9.13 -11.20 8.68
C PHE A 32 -7.69 -11.05 9.14
N THR A 33 -7.32 -11.88 10.13
CA THR A 33 -5.99 -11.92 10.75
C THR A 33 -5.46 -13.35 10.82
N ARG A 34 -4.15 -13.50 11.03
CA ARG A 34 -3.53 -14.83 11.20
C ARG A 34 -3.71 -15.41 12.60
N ASP A 35 -3.85 -14.54 13.59
CA ASP A 35 -3.95 -14.90 14.99
C ASP A 35 -4.84 -13.93 15.76
N ASP A 36 -5.45 -14.43 16.84
CA ASP A 36 -6.41 -13.68 17.66
C ASP A 36 -5.77 -12.50 18.42
N LYS A 37 -4.49 -12.61 18.80
CA LYS A 37 -3.80 -11.54 19.53
C LYS A 37 -3.62 -10.30 18.66
N SER A 38 -3.19 -10.48 17.42
CA SER A 38 -3.10 -9.39 16.44
C SER A 38 -4.45 -8.75 16.15
N GLY A 39 -5.51 -9.57 16.16
CA GLY A 39 -6.88 -9.12 15.98
C GLY A 39 -7.38 -8.25 17.12
N THR A 40 -7.13 -8.64 18.38
CA THR A 40 -7.58 -7.86 19.54
C THR A 40 -6.97 -6.45 19.56
N ASN A 41 -5.72 -6.30 19.18
CA ASN A 41 -5.05 -5.00 19.15
C ASN A 41 -5.61 -4.07 18.06
N ILE A 42 -6.06 -4.60 16.90
CA ILE A 42 -6.52 -3.77 15.79
C ILE A 42 -7.73 -2.92 16.14
N SER A 43 -8.64 -3.42 17.00
CA SER A 43 -9.82 -2.67 17.41
C SER A 43 -9.45 -1.42 18.20
N VAL A 44 -8.44 -1.50 19.04
CA VAL A 44 -7.91 -0.36 19.82
C VAL A 44 -7.12 0.59 18.90
N GLU A 45 -6.18 0.06 18.13
CA GLU A 45 -5.33 0.85 17.26
C GLU A 45 -6.12 1.61 16.17
N CYS A 46 -7.21 1.02 15.67
CA CYS A 46 -8.07 1.62 14.65
C CYS A 46 -9.32 2.30 15.24
N GLU A 47 -9.42 2.47 16.56
CA GLU A 47 -10.51 3.18 17.25
C GLU A 47 -11.89 2.61 16.88
N LEU A 48 -11.99 1.29 16.68
CA LEU A 48 -13.26 0.66 16.29
C LEU A 48 -14.23 0.60 17.48
N LYS A 49 -15.51 0.92 17.21
CA LYS A 49 -16.56 0.91 18.23
C LYS A 49 -17.59 -0.17 17.99
N ASN A 50 -18.10 -0.29 16.76
CA ASN A 50 -19.22 -1.15 16.41
C ASN A 50 -19.06 -1.69 14.97
N ASN A 51 -19.92 -2.66 14.61
CA ASN A 51 -20.06 -3.17 13.24
C ASN A 51 -18.81 -3.82 12.67
N PHE A 52 -18.04 -4.55 13.48
CA PHE A 52 -16.91 -5.33 13.01
C PHE A 52 -16.87 -6.72 13.68
N SER A 53 -16.27 -7.66 12.99
CA SER A 53 -15.87 -8.97 13.52
C SER A 53 -14.45 -9.30 13.13
N ILE A 54 -13.69 -9.88 14.06
CA ILE A 54 -12.33 -10.36 13.82
C ILE A 54 -12.45 -11.85 13.51
N ARG A 55 -11.80 -12.30 12.43
CA ARG A 55 -11.90 -13.68 11.94
C ARG A 55 -10.57 -14.25 11.51
N ASN A 56 -10.46 -15.56 11.53
CA ASN A 56 -9.36 -16.28 10.94
C ASN A 56 -9.62 -16.54 9.44
N TYR A 57 -8.57 -16.75 8.64
CA TYR A 57 -8.71 -16.98 7.20
C TYR A 57 -9.46 -18.26 6.83
N ASN A 58 -9.52 -19.27 7.71
CA ASN A 58 -10.32 -20.49 7.49
C ASN A 58 -11.83 -20.21 7.50
N GLU A 59 -12.28 -19.11 8.13
CA GLU A 59 -13.68 -18.67 8.18
C GLU A 59 -14.06 -17.75 6.97
N PHE A 60 -13.15 -17.55 6.02
CA PHE A 60 -13.36 -16.59 4.93
C PHE A 60 -14.56 -16.93 4.06
N ASN A 61 -14.81 -18.21 3.82
CA ASN A 61 -15.90 -18.69 2.99
C ASN A 61 -17.25 -18.77 3.72
N ASP A 62 -17.32 -18.50 5.03
CA ASP A 62 -18.52 -18.67 5.85
C ASP A 62 -19.55 -17.54 5.66
N SER A 63 -19.18 -16.48 4.96
CA SER A 63 -20.04 -15.31 4.76
C SER A 63 -19.99 -14.79 3.34
N LYS A 64 -21.08 -14.16 2.89
CA LYS A 64 -21.11 -13.40 1.63
C LYS A 64 -20.74 -11.95 1.90
N TYR A 65 -19.79 -11.41 1.12
CA TYR A 65 -19.31 -10.02 1.20
C TYR A 65 -19.72 -9.25 -0.06
N ASP A 66 -20.00 -7.97 0.10
CA ASP A 66 -20.22 -7.05 -1.03
C ASP A 66 -18.87 -6.69 -1.68
N ALA A 67 -17.82 -6.57 -0.86
CA ALA A 67 -16.46 -6.41 -1.35
C ALA A 67 -15.43 -7.12 -0.46
N VAL A 68 -14.39 -7.60 -1.11
CA VAL A 68 -13.17 -8.14 -0.49
C VAL A 68 -12.01 -7.22 -0.83
N ILE A 69 -11.29 -6.77 0.19
CA ILE A 69 -10.10 -5.92 0.04
C ILE A 69 -8.89 -6.75 0.47
N ASN A 70 -8.07 -7.15 -0.50
CA ASN A 70 -6.88 -7.94 -0.24
C ASN A 70 -5.67 -7.03 0.00
N CYS A 71 -5.33 -6.83 1.28
CA CYS A 71 -4.14 -6.10 1.73
C CYS A 71 -2.97 -7.03 2.09
N VAL A 72 -3.11 -8.33 1.85
CA VAL A 72 -2.04 -9.28 2.17
C VAL A 72 -0.89 -9.10 1.19
N GLY A 73 0.32 -9.02 1.73
CA GLY A 73 1.53 -8.93 0.95
C GLY A 73 2.73 -8.52 1.80
N LEU A 74 3.90 -8.93 1.37
CA LEU A 74 5.17 -8.51 1.96
C LEU A 74 5.74 -7.39 1.10
N SER A 75 5.83 -6.18 1.63
CA SER A 75 6.39 -5.02 0.93
C SER A 75 7.63 -4.46 1.61
N ASP A 76 7.89 -4.83 2.86
CA ASP A 76 9.07 -4.41 3.62
C ASP A 76 10.34 -5.02 3.00
N PRO A 77 11.32 -4.19 2.59
CA PRO A 77 12.57 -4.67 2.00
C PRO A 77 13.31 -5.70 2.83
N ALA A 78 13.38 -5.55 4.15
CA ALA A 78 14.06 -6.49 5.04
C ALA A 78 13.31 -7.85 5.12
N LYS A 79 11.99 -7.79 5.14
CA LYS A 79 11.14 -9.00 5.12
C LYS A 79 11.19 -9.70 3.76
N ILE A 80 11.33 -8.93 2.67
CA ILE A 80 11.52 -9.47 1.32
C ILE A 80 12.83 -10.24 1.23
N GLU A 81 13.93 -9.65 1.67
CA GLU A 81 15.26 -10.27 1.63
C GLU A 81 15.33 -11.57 2.44
N SER A 82 14.67 -11.60 3.59
CA SER A 82 14.62 -12.77 4.48
C SER A 82 13.58 -13.83 4.10
N SER A 83 12.70 -13.55 3.14
CA SER A 83 11.50 -14.35 2.88
C SER A 83 11.74 -15.68 2.13
N GLN A 84 12.87 -15.83 1.42
CA GLN A 84 13.25 -17.06 0.71
C GLN A 84 12.10 -17.70 -0.12
N GLY A 85 11.47 -16.94 -1.01
CA GLY A 85 10.39 -17.43 -1.88
C GLY A 85 8.98 -17.31 -1.29
N LYS A 86 8.83 -17.02 0.00
CA LYS A 86 7.51 -16.89 0.66
C LYS A 86 6.62 -15.78 0.12
N ILE A 87 7.20 -14.81 -0.61
CA ILE A 87 6.42 -13.73 -1.22
C ILE A 87 5.53 -14.26 -2.33
N LEU A 88 6.10 -15.04 -3.24
CA LEU A 88 5.35 -15.69 -4.32
C LEU A 88 4.26 -16.58 -3.74
N GLU A 89 4.61 -17.48 -2.83
CA GLU A 89 3.69 -18.39 -2.17
C GLU A 89 2.55 -17.66 -1.46
N THR A 90 2.87 -16.64 -0.65
CA THR A 90 1.85 -15.87 0.07
C THR A 90 0.92 -15.15 -0.90
N THR A 91 1.46 -14.47 -1.91
CA THR A 91 0.63 -13.74 -2.88
C THR A 91 -0.26 -14.70 -3.65
N GLU A 92 0.29 -15.83 -4.11
CA GLU A 92 -0.45 -16.85 -4.84
C GLU A 92 -1.56 -17.48 -4.01
N THR A 93 -1.28 -17.79 -2.74
CA THR A 93 -2.27 -18.36 -1.81
C THR A 93 -3.50 -17.45 -1.67
N PHE A 94 -3.28 -16.14 -1.46
CA PHE A 94 -4.38 -15.20 -1.31
C PHE A 94 -5.06 -14.85 -2.64
N ASP A 95 -4.36 -14.89 -3.77
CA ASP A 95 -4.97 -14.81 -5.10
C ASP A 95 -5.93 -15.98 -5.35
N ILE A 96 -5.47 -17.21 -5.10
CA ILE A 96 -6.29 -18.41 -5.26
C ILE A 96 -7.50 -18.34 -4.34
N LEU A 97 -7.30 -18.04 -3.07
CA LEU A 97 -8.37 -17.91 -2.07
C LEU A 97 -9.47 -16.94 -2.54
N THR A 98 -9.08 -15.75 -2.99
CA THR A 98 -10.03 -14.72 -3.41
C THR A 98 -10.68 -15.05 -4.75
N LEU A 99 -9.96 -15.59 -5.72
CA LEU A 99 -10.52 -15.98 -7.02
C LEU A 99 -11.49 -17.15 -6.87
N GLU A 100 -11.22 -18.14 -6.02
CA GLU A 100 -12.16 -19.23 -5.75
C GLU A 100 -13.41 -18.73 -5.05
N TYR A 101 -13.27 -17.82 -4.10
CA TYR A 101 -14.40 -17.15 -3.46
C TYR A 101 -15.29 -16.44 -4.52
N LEU A 102 -14.69 -15.67 -5.43
CA LEU A 102 -15.43 -14.97 -6.47
C LEU A 102 -16.13 -15.88 -7.48
N LYS A 103 -15.67 -17.11 -7.69
CA LYS A 103 -16.38 -18.10 -8.52
C LYS A 103 -17.75 -18.44 -7.92
N ASN A 104 -17.85 -18.48 -6.60
CA ASN A 104 -19.10 -18.77 -5.87
C ASN A 104 -19.95 -17.50 -5.66
N PHE A 105 -19.32 -16.33 -5.60
CA PHE A 105 -19.94 -15.04 -5.31
C PHE A 105 -19.50 -13.98 -6.34
N SER A 106 -19.87 -14.17 -7.62
CA SER A 106 -19.38 -13.36 -8.75
C SER A 106 -19.77 -11.88 -8.69
N GLU A 107 -20.79 -11.52 -7.92
CA GLU A 107 -21.19 -10.12 -7.68
C GLU A 107 -20.26 -9.39 -6.71
N THR A 108 -19.51 -10.13 -5.86
CA THR A 108 -18.55 -9.55 -4.94
C THR A 108 -17.44 -8.85 -5.69
N LYS A 109 -17.03 -7.67 -5.21
CA LYS A 109 -15.89 -6.93 -5.77
C LYS A 109 -14.60 -7.30 -5.05
N LEU A 110 -13.58 -7.62 -5.81
CA LEU A 110 -12.22 -7.75 -5.29
C LEU A 110 -11.44 -6.46 -5.55
N ILE A 111 -10.92 -5.86 -4.49
CA ILE A 111 -9.93 -4.79 -4.56
C ILE A 111 -8.63 -5.37 -4.06
N ASN A 112 -7.66 -5.48 -4.95
CA ASN A 112 -6.36 -6.05 -4.67
C ASN A 112 -5.27 -4.99 -4.75
N PHE A 113 -4.33 -5.02 -3.81
CA PHE A 113 -3.19 -4.11 -3.83
C PHE A 113 -2.03 -4.68 -4.66
N SER A 114 -1.83 -4.05 -5.80
CA SER A 114 -0.66 -4.19 -6.64
C SER A 114 0.37 -3.08 -6.37
N SER A 115 1.38 -2.97 -7.17
CA SER A 115 2.46 -2.01 -7.00
C SER A 115 2.96 -1.49 -8.34
N GLY A 116 3.47 -0.27 -8.37
CA GLY A 116 4.16 0.28 -9.55
C GLY A 116 5.34 -0.56 -10.03
N ILE A 117 5.82 -1.50 -9.22
CA ILE A 117 6.91 -2.42 -9.60
C ILE A 117 6.56 -3.31 -10.81
N VAL A 118 5.27 -3.52 -11.09
CA VAL A 118 4.81 -4.31 -12.24
C VAL A 118 5.26 -3.75 -13.58
N TYR A 119 5.59 -2.48 -13.66
CA TYR A 119 6.11 -1.87 -14.87
C TYR A 119 7.56 -2.24 -15.16
N GLY A 120 8.26 -2.84 -14.21
CA GLY A 120 9.69 -3.18 -14.35
C GLY A 120 10.58 -1.94 -14.54
N GLY A 121 11.84 -2.19 -14.84
CA GLY A 121 12.76 -1.13 -15.22
C GLY A 121 13.34 -0.32 -14.05
N GLU A 122 14.12 0.70 -14.42
CA GLU A 122 14.89 1.52 -13.48
C GLU A 122 14.15 2.79 -13.02
N PHE A 123 12.94 3.02 -13.54
CA PHE A 123 12.16 4.23 -13.29
C PHE A 123 12.99 5.52 -13.53
N SER A 124 13.76 5.54 -14.59
CA SER A 124 14.51 6.73 -15.02
C SER A 124 13.57 7.89 -15.34
N PHE A 125 12.34 7.56 -15.77
CA PHE A 125 11.23 8.47 -15.97
C PHE A 125 9.98 7.99 -15.21
N PRO A 126 9.03 8.89 -14.90
CA PRO A 126 7.74 8.49 -14.34
C PRO A 126 6.95 7.64 -15.35
N ILE A 127 6.10 6.75 -14.82
CA ILE A 127 5.19 5.96 -15.64
C ILE A 127 4.13 6.88 -16.27
N THR A 128 3.80 6.63 -17.54
CA THR A 128 2.75 7.32 -18.30
C THR A 128 1.75 6.32 -18.87
N ASP A 129 0.63 6.80 -19.41
CA ASP A 129 -0.40 5.93 -20.01
C ASP A 129 0.09 5.15 -21.24
N THR A 130 1.20 5.57 -21.83
CA THR A 130 1.84 4.90 -22.98
C THR A 130 2.80 3.78 -22.57
N VAL A 131 3.16 3.71 -21.28
CA VAL A 131 3.93 2.58 -20.77
C VAL A 131 2.96 1.42 -20.58
N LEU A 132 2.90 0.58 -21.60
CA LEU A 132 2.26 -0.72 -21.48
C LEU A 132 3.14 -1.59 -20.57
N ILE A 133 2.52 -2.48 -19.78
CA ILE A 133 3.23 -3.66 -19.32
C ILE A 133 3.58 -4.38 -20.62
N ASP A 134 4.84 -4.29 -21.00
CA ASP A 134 5.29 -4.80 -22.29
C ASP A 134 4.98 -6.29 -22.34
N GLU A 135 4.24 -6.74 -23.36
CA GLU A 135 3.95 -8.17 -23.59
C GLU A 135 5.23 -8.95 -23.84
N THR A 136 6.31 -8.27 -24.21
CA THR A 136 7.68 -8.78 -24.26
C THR A 136 8.36 -8.73 -22.89
N TYR A 137 7.58 -8.69 -21.79
CA TYR A 137 8.12 -8.58 -20.46
C TYR A 137 9.17 -9.68 -20.24
N ASN A 138 10.40 -9.31 -20.49
CA ASN A 138 11.52 -10.22 -20.44
C ASN A 138 11.76 -10.54 -18.94
N TYR A 139 11.33 -11.73 -18.50
CA TYR A 139 11.55 -12.19 -17.12
C TYR A 139 13.02 -12.05 -16.67
N LYS A 140 13.98 -11.93 -17.60
CA LYS A 140 15.36 -11.58 -17.30
C LYS A 140 15.52 -10.19 -16.67
N ASN A 141 14.54 -9.29 -16.86
CA ASN A 141 14.52 -7.96 -16.25
C ASN A 141 13.74 -7.92 -14.94
N ILE A 142 13.10 -9.01 -14.52
CA ILE A 142 12.44 -9.10 -13.22
C ILE A 142 13.51 -9.25 -12.15
N LYS A 143 13.83 -8.13 -11.49
CA LYS A 143 14.91 -8.05 -10.48
C LYS A 143 14.47 -8.57 -9.10
N SER A 144 13.19 -8.95 -8.90
CA SER A 144 12.72 -9.38 -7.59
C SER A 144 11.49 -10.29 -7.67
N GLU A 145 11.39 -11.24 -6.73
CA GLU A 145 10.20 -12.07 -6.52
C GLU A 145 8.95 -11.22 -6.26
N TYR A 146 9.12 -10.07 -5.62
CA TYR A 146 8.01 -9.15 -5.35
C TYR A 146 7.38 -8.61 -6.64
N ALA A 147 8.19 -8.22 -7.63
CA ALA A 147 7.67 -7.78 -8.93
C ALA A 147 6.93 -8.92 -9.62
N LEU A 148 7.53 -10.10 -9.66
CA LEU A 148 6.94 -11.29 -10.27
C LEU A 148 5.61 -11.67 -9.60
N SER A 149 5.53 -11.64 -8.27
CA SER A 149 4.30 -11.96 -7.55
C SER A 149 3.15 -11.03 -7.94
N LYS A 150 3.41 -9.72 -8.05
CA LYS A 150 2.39 -8.73 -8.44
C LYS A 150 1.97 -8.86 -9.90
N ILE A 151 2.89 -9.15 -10.80
CA ILE A 151 2.60 -9.40 -12.22
C ILE A 151 1.74 -10.65 -12.39
N ASN A 152 2.09 -11.77 -11.75
CA ASN A 152 1.33 -13.01 -11.81
C ASN A 152 -0.11 -12.81 -11.30
N SER A 153 -0.27 -12.06 -10.21
CA SER A 153 -1.57 -11.67 -9.65
C SER A 153 -2.41 -10.93 -10.69
N GLU A 154 -1.87 -9.86 -11.29
CA GLU A 154 -2.59 -9.08 -12.29
C GLU A 154 -2.93 -9.88 -13.56
N ILE A 155 -2.05 -10.78 -14.00
CA ILE A 155 -2.31 -11.66 -15.17
C ILE A 155 -3.49 -12.57 -14.88
N ARG A 156 -3.55 -13.24 -13.71
CA ARG A 156 -4.67 -14.09 -13.30
C ARG A 156 -5.98 -13.31 -13.22
N HIS A 157 -5.94 -12.11 -12.68
CA HIS A 157 -7.09 -11.22 -12.59
C HIS A 157 -7.61 -10.80 -13.96
N ARG A 158 -6.72 -10.42 -14.90
CA ARG A 158 -7.11 -10.05 -16.28
C ARG A 158 -7.61 -11.26 -17.09
N ALA A 159 -7.13 -12.47 -16.80
CA ALA A 159 -7.65 -13.69 -17.40
C ALA A 159 -9.10 -13.97 -16.96
N SER A 160 -9.49 -13.55 -15.77
CA SER A 160 -10.82 -13.73 -15.17
C SER A 160 -11.77 -12.56 -15.51
N LYS A 161 -11.94 -12.25 -16.82
CA LYS A 161 -12.64 -11.04 -17.33
C LYS A 161 -14.08 -10.87 -16.85
N HIS A 162 -14.75 -11.95 -16.48
CA HIS A 162 -16.14 -11.96 -16.01
C HIS A 162 -16.28 -11.59 -14.52
N LEU A 163 -15.17 -11.51 -13.77
CA LEU A 163 -15.16 -11.18 -12.36
C LEU A 163 -14.89 -9.67 -12.15
N ASN A 164 -15.41 -9.14 -11.04
CA ASN A 164 -15.25 -7.75 -10.64
C ASN A 164 -13.94 -7.57 -9.87
N ILE A 165 -12.84 -7.26 -10.55
CA ILE A 165 -11.52 -7.17 -9.95
C ILE A 165 -10.85 -5.84 -10.29
N ILE A 166 -10.41 -5.13 -9.26
CA ILE A 166 -9.68 -3.86 -9.35
C ILE A 166 -8.31 -4.03 -8.71
N ASP A 167 -7.25 -3.98 -9.50
CA ASP A 167 -5.89 -3.92 -9.00
C ASP A 167 -5.46 -2.47 -8.83
N LEU A 168 -5.11 -2.10 -7.59
CA LEU A 168 -4.64 -0.76 -7.25
C LEU A 168 -3.12 -0.77 -7.15
N ARG A 169 -2.46 -0.10 -8.10
CA ARG A 169 -1.00 0.02 -8.11
C ARG A 169 -0.57 1.20 -7.27
N LEU A 170 -0.04 0.90 -6.08
CA LEU A 170 0.59 1.88 -5.21
C LEU A 170 2.08 1.98 -5.53
N PHE A 171 2.59 3.21 -5.66
CA PHE A 171 4.02 3.47 -5.79
C PHE A 171 4.65 3.72 -4.42
N SER A 172 4.03 4.54 -3.59
CA SER A 172 4.43 4.72 -2.20
C SER A 172 3.22 5.03 -1.33
N PHE A 173 3.28 4.65 -0.08
CA PHE A 173 2.24 4.90 0.90
C PHE A 173 2.86 5.29 2.23
N PHE A 174 2.36 6.34 2.85
CA PHE A 174 2.80 6.82 4.14
C PHE A 174 1.61 7.13 5.03
N SER A 175 1.60 6.61 6.25
CA SER A 175 0.56 6.87 7.23
C SER A 175 1.03 6.58 8.64
N ARG A 176 0.25 7.04 9.62
CA ARG A 176 0.42 6.80 11.06
C ARG A 176 0.57 5.34 11.49
N PHE A 177 0.16 4.40 10.65
CA PHE A 177 0.28 2.96 10.92
C PHE A 177 1.51 2.32 10.28
N MET A 178 2.44 3.11 9.75
CA MET A 178 3.68 2.60 9.20
C MET A 178 4.54 1.97 10.30
N ASP A 179 5.07 0.79 10.01
CA ASP A 179 6.04 0.11 10.88
C ASP A 179 7.39 0.85 10.83
N LEU A 180 7.81 1.44 11.95
CA LEU A 180 9.07 2.18 12.05
C LEU A 180 10.30 1.27 12.00
N GLU A 181 10.15 -0.02 12.29
CA GLU A 181 11.23 -1.01 12.16
C GLU A 181 11.49 -1.41 10.69
N SER A 182 10.61 -1.00 9.77
CA SER A 182 10.80 -1.23 8.34
C SER A 182 12.01 -0.44 7.80
N LYS A 183 12.62 -0.94 6.73
CA LYS A 183 13.78 -0.30 6.08
C LYS A 183 13.38 0.63 4.93
N PHE A 184 12.28 1.36 5.10
CA PHE A 184 11.88 2.40 4.16
C PHE A 184 12.51 3.75 4.53
N PHE A 185 12.77 4.58 3.52
CA PHE A 185 13.28 5.93 3.73
C PHE A 185 12.47 6.73 4.77
N MET A 186 11.14 6.68 4.71
CA MET A 186 10.30 7.44 5.65
C MET A 186 10.32 6.86 7.07
N SER A 187 10.47 5.55 7.26
CA SER A 187 10.65 4.99 8.60
C SER A 187 11.96 5.43 9.23
N GLU A 188 13.06 5.46 8.47
CA GLU A 188 14.35 5.97 8.96
C GLU A 188 14.28 7.47 9.29
N VAL A 189 13.62 8.26 8.45
CA VAL A 189 13.40 9.70 8.68
C VAL A 189 12.61 9.95 9.97
N VAL A 190 11.46 9.27 10.12
CA VAL A 190 10.59 9.42 11.30
C VAL A 190 11.30 8.96 12.58
N SER A 191 11.99 7.82 12.52
CA SER A 191 12.77 7.32 13.66
C SER A 191 13.89 8.28 14.05
N SER A 192 14.58 8.89 13.07
CA SER A 192 15.64 9.88 13.34
C SER A 192 15.09 11.13 14.04
N ILE A 193 13.92 11.62 13.64
CA ILE A 193 13.26 12.74 14.32
C ILE A 193 12.89 12.33 15.75
N LYS A 194 12.20 11.19 15.89
CA LYS A 194 11.68 10.68 17.16
C LYS A 194 12.78 10.44 18.18
N GLU A 195 13.92 9.92 17.74
CA GLU A 195 15.06 9.59 18.60
C GLU A 195 16.09 10.73 18.68
N ASN A 196 15.82 11.87 18.03
CA ASN A 196 16.75 13.01 17.93
C ASN A 196 18.14 12.61 17.41
N LYS A 197 18.20 11.65 16.47
CA LYS A 197 19.43 11.14 15.85
C LYS A 197 19.69 11.81 14.50
N THR A 198 20.96 11.79 14.08
CA THR A 198 21.35 12.26 12.76
C THR A 198 21.09 11.17 11.72
N LEU A 199 20.25 11.46 10.73
CA LEU A 199 20.04 10.61 9.57
C LEU A 199 21.25 10.74 8.62
N PHE A 200 21.84 9.62 8.23
CA PHE A 200 22.87 9.59 7.20
C PHE A 200 22.24 9.16 5.88
N THR A 201 22.52 9.89 4.81
CA THR A 201 21.96 9.58 3.48
C THR A 201 22.99 9.94 2.41
N ASP A 202 22.85 9.32 1.22
CA ASP A 202 23.69 9.63 0.06
C ASP A 202 23.28 10.94 -0.63
N ASN A 203 24.06 11.36 -1.64
CA ASN A 203 23.80 12.56 -2.44
C ASN A 203 22.83 12.30 -3.62
N THR A 204 22.27 11.09 -3.75
CA THR A 204 21.38 10.74 -4.84
C THR A 204 19.96 11.20 -4.57
N ASN A 205 19.39 12.03 -5.43
CA ASN A 205 17.98 12.40 -5.32
C ASN A 205 17.08 11.35 -5.98
N PHE A 206 15.91 11.15 -5.38
CA PHE A 206 14.84 10.33 -5.94
C PHE A 206 13.48 10.98 -5.67
N TYR A 207 12.48 10.61 -6.47
CA TYR A 207 11.10 11.08 -6.30
C TYR A 207 10.18 9.94 -5.90
N ARG A 208 9.27 10.23 -4.97
CA ARG A 208 8.22 9.33 -4.48
C ARG A 208 6.87 10.01 -4.50
N ASP A 209 5.84 9.20 -4.60
CA ASP A 209 4.46 9.66 -4.60
C ASP A 209 3.70 8.99 -3.46
N TYR A 210 3.65 9.68 -2.32
CA TYR A 210 3.00 9.17 -1.10
C TYR A 210 1.51 9.45 -1.15
N ILE A 211 0.74 8.38 -1.36
CA ILE A 211 -0.72 8.45 -1.38
C ILE A 211 -1.23 8.71 0.03
N HIS A 212 -2.15 9.67 0.16
CA HIS A 212 -2.79 9.98 1.43
C HIS A 212 -3.81 8.90 1.81
N PRO A 213 -3.86 8.46 3.09
CA PRO A 213 -4.80 7.43 3.54
C PRO A 213 -6.27 7.75 3.25
N GLU A 214 -6.68 9.00 3.41
CA GLU A 214 -8.04 9.44 3.09
C GLU A 214 -8.34 9.35 1.59
N ASP A 215 -7.40 9.76 0.71
CA ASP A 215 -7.57 9.65 -0.74
C ASP A 215 -7.73 8.19 -1.17
N LEU A 216 -6.93 7.29 -0.58
CA LEU A 216 -7.03 5.85 -0.80
C LEU A 216 -8.40 5.32 -0.36
N PHE A 217 -8.83 5.64 0.86
CA PHE A 217 -10.13 5.23 1.40
C PHE A 217 -11.29 5.71 0.52
N LEU A 218 -11.32 7.00 0.19
CA LEU A 218 -12.39 7.59 -0.63
C LEU A 218 -12.44 6.97 -2.03
N PHE A 219 -11.30 6.60 -2.59
CA PHE A 219 -11.27 5.91 -3.87
C PHE A 219 -11.79 4.48 -3.77
N ILE A 220 -11.37 3.72 -2.77
CA ILE A 220 -11.88 2.36 -2.53
C ILE A 220 -13.40 2.40 -2.32
N LYS A 221 -13.90 3.36 -1.54
CA LYS A 221 -15.34 3.57 -1.34
C LYS A 221 -16.09 3.78 -2.66
N LYS A 222 -15.50 4.51 -3.62
CA LYS A 222 -16.05 4.65 -4.97
C LYS A 222 -15.98 3.34 -5.76
N CYS A 223 -14.87 2.63 -5.68
CA CYS A 223 -14.69 1.35 -6.37
C CYS A 223 -15.71 0.30 -5.93
N VAL A 224 -15.97 0.21 -4.63
CA VAL A 224 -16.94 -0.74 -4.06
C VAL A 224 -18.36 -0.48 -4.59
N ASN A 225 -18.71 0.76 -4.90
CA ASN A 225 -20.02 1.16 -5.42
C ASN A 225 -20.13 1.16 -6.97
N LYS A 226 -19.05 0.79 -7.68
CA LYS A 226 -19.10 0.73 -9.17
C LYS A 226 -19.74 -0.56 -9.66
N ASN A 227 -20.33 -0.47 -10.85
CA ASN A 227 -20.77 -1.64 -11.61
C ASN A 227 -19.57 -2.45 -12.10
N SER A 228 -19.83 -3.58 -12.72
CA SER A 228 -18.81 -4.53 -13.18
C SER A 228 -17.55 -3.88 -13.77
N ILE A 229 -16.41 -4.19 -13.18
CA ILE A 229 -15.10 -3.66 -13.59
C ILE A 229 -14.02 -4.72 -13.40
N ASN A 230 -13.15 -4.86 -14.41
CA ASN A 230 -11.94 -5.66 -14.31
C ASN A 230 -10.79 -4.87 -14.91
N GLY A 231 -9.90 -4.32 -14.06
CA GLY A 231 -8.83 -3.44 -14.52
C GLY A 231 -7.76 -3.16 -13.46
N ALA A 232 -6.62 -2.64 -13.91
CA ALA A 232 -5.55 -2.17 -13.05
C ALA A 232 -5.38 -0.65 -13.19
N PHE A 233 -5.17 0.03 -12.04
CA PHE A 233 -5.19 1.48 -11.94
C PHE A 233 -4.05 1.98 -11.05
N ASP A 234 -3.28 2.91 -11.58
CA ASP A 234 -2.22 3.59 -10.83
C ASP A 234 -2.85 4.65 -9.93
N LEU A 235 -2.46 4.65 -8.65
CA LEU A 235 -2.81 5.73 -7.76
C LEU A 235 -1.69 6.78 -7.72
N TYR A 236 -2.09 8.03 -7.58
CA TYR A 236 -1.21 9.18 -7.58
C TYR A 236 -1.65 10.22 -6.55
N SER A 237 -0.71 11.00 -6.00
CA SER A 237 -1.00 12.20 -5.22
C SER A 237 -1.12 13.43 -6.13
N LYS A 238 -1.54 14.56 -5.58
CA LYS A 238 -1.51 15.84 -6.32
C LYS A 238 -0.13 16.20 -6.87
N LYS A 239 0.92 15.88 -6.11
CA LYS A 239 2.29 16.19 -6.45
C LYS A 239 3.23 15.23 -5.76
N PRO A 240 4.06 14.48 -6.50
CA PRO A 240 5.16 13.70 -5.92
C PRO A 240 6.21 14.61 -5.29
N ILE A 241 7.10 14.06 -4.47
CA ILE A 241 8.11 14.79 -3.73
C ILE A 241 9.51 14.20 -3.90
N GLY A 242 10.53 15.05 -3.98
CA GLY A 242 11.94 14.66 -4.02
C GLY A 242 12.51 14.42 -2.61
N LYS A 243 13.51 13.54 -2.49
CA LYS A 243 14.18 13.23 -1.21
C LYS A 243 14.64 14.50 -0.49
N PHE A 244 15.37 15.38 -1.17
CA PHE A 244 15.90 16.59 -0.54
C PHE A 244 14.81 17.60 -0.17
N GLU A 245 13.69 17.64 -0.90
CA GLU A 245 12.52 18.43 -0.54
C GLU A 245 11.90 17.93 0.78
N VAL A 246 11.79 16.58 0.96
CA VAL A 246 11.36 15.98 2.23
C VAL A 246 12.30 16.37 3.36
N LEU A 247 13.62 16.17 3.17
CA LEU A 247 14.62 16.44 4.21
C LEU A 247 14.59 17.91 4.65
N ALA A 248 14.60 18.86 3.71
CA ALA A 248 14.56 20.29 4.01
C ALA A 248 13.27 20.71 4.72
N SER A 249 12.12 20.16 4.30
CA SER A 249 10.83 20.44 4.94
C SER A 249 10.79 19.93 6.38
N LEU A 250 11.31 18.73 6.63
CA LEU A 250 11.29 18.13 7.96
C LEU A 250 12.38 18.68 8.88
N GLU A 251 13.52 19.11 8.35
CA GLU A 251 14.51 19.90 9.07
C GLU A 251 13.88 21.19 9.63
N SER A 252 13.20 21.93 8.75
CA SER A 252 12.57 23.21 9.12
C SER A 252 11.41 23.04 10.10
N LYS A 253 10.57 21.99 9.95
CA LYS A 253 9.35 21.83 10.75
C LYS A 253 9.53 21.03 12.04
N TYR A 254 10.42 20.04 12.01
CA TYR A 254 10.55 19.04 13.07
C TYR A 254 11.98 18.87 13.58
N GLY A 255 12.93 19.73 13.14
CA GLY A 255 14.31 19.69 13.57
C GLY A 255 15.06 18.43 13.15
N LEU A 256 14.67 17.80 12.02
CA LEU A 256 15.42 16.66 11.48
C LEU A 256 16.88 17.02 11.29
N LYS A 257 17.77 16.24 11.90
CA LYS A 257 19.22 16.33 11.68
C LYS A 257 19.60 15.32 10.61
N TYR A 258 20.26 15.77 9.54
CA TYR A 258 20.78 14.85 8.53
C TYR A 258 22.14 15.25 8.01
N LYS A 259 22.90 14.27 7.54
CA LYS A 259 24.19 14.45 6.87
C LYS A 259 24.21 13.68 5.57
N ILE A 260 24.67 14.34 4.51
CA ILE A 260 24.93 13.72 3.21
C ILE A 260 26.33 13.14 3.25
N ASP A 261 26.42 11.82 3.14
CA ASP A 261 27.68 11.09 3.09
C ASP A 261 27.73 10.21 1.84
N SER A 262 28.69 10.49 0.97
CA SER A 262 28.89 9.73 -0.28
C SER A 262 29.29 8.26 -0.06
N GLY A 263 29.75 7.91 1.15
CA GLY A 263 30.07 6.54 1.55
C GLY A 263 28.85 5.73 2.01
N THR A 264 27.74 6.39 2.31
CA THR A 264 26.51 5.72 2.76
C THR A 264 25.87 4.94 1.62
N LYS A 265 25.83 3.60 1.72
CA LYS A 265 25.10 2.76 0.79
C LYS A 265 23.65 2.64 1.24
N VAL A 266 22.74 3.29 0.52
CA VAL A 266 21.30 3.07 0.73
C VAL A 266 20.94 1.70 0.16
N ILE A 267 20.46 0.81 1.03
CA ILE A 267 20.04 -0.54 0.62
C ILE A 267 18.69 -0.41 -0.11
N ASN A 268 18.68 -0.78 -1.37
CA ASN A 268 17.45 -0.83 -2.17
C ASN A 268 17.24 -2.27 -2.68
N PRO A 269 16.62 -3.16 -1.90
CA PRO A 269 16.47 -4.58 -2.26
C PRO A 269 15.73 -4.82 -3.58
N THR A 270 14.85 -3.89 -3.96
CA THR A 270 14.12 -3.94 -5.23
C THR A 270 14.79 -3.09 -6.34
N GLY A 271 16.06 -2.70 -6.15
CA GLY A 271 16.81 -1.82 -7.04
C GLY A 271 16.50 -0.33 -6.85
N PHE A 272 17.46 0.52 -7.25
CA PHE A 272 17.30 1.98 -7.21
C PHE A 272 16.23 2.42 -8.22
N LYS A 273 15.31 3.27 -7.79
CA LYS A 273 14.23 3.84 -8.59
C LYS A 273 14.27 5.36 -8.48
N LYS A 274 14.68 6.05 -9.55
CA LYS A 274 14.81 7.52 -9.53
C LYS A 274 13.45 8.21 -9.45
N ASN A 275 12.51 7.85 -10.32
CA ASN A 275 11.18 8.47 -10.42
C ASN A 275 10.09 7.41 -10.20
N TYR A 276 9.91 6.96 -8.94
CA TYR A 276 8.96 5.92 -8.63
C TYR A 276 7.57 6.52 -8.37
N TYR A 277 6.90 6.90 -9.44
CA TYR A 277 5.54 7.43 -9.46
C TYR A 277 4.92 7.35 -10.86
N SER A 278 3.60 7.55 -10.95
CA SER A 278 2.85 7.52 -12.21
C SER A 278 2.26 8.89 -12.56
N LYS A 279 2.22 9.18 -13.85
CA LYS A 279 1.46 10.26 -14.46
C LYS A 279 0.18 9.76 -15.14
N SER A 280 -0.08 8.47 -15.12
CA SER A 280 -1.35 7.91 -15.60
C SER A 280 -2.53 8.51 -14.85
N ARG A 281 -3.61 8.77 -15.58
CA ARG A 281 -4.87 9.30 -15.06
C ARG A 281 -6.04 8.33 -15.29
N LYS A 282 -5.76 7.05 -15.56
CA LYS A 282 -6.81 6.03 -15.76
C LYS A 282 -7.72 5.88 -14.56
N ALA A 283 -7.22 6.06 -13.34
CA ALA A 283 -8.03 6.03 -12.12
C ALA A 283 -9.12 7.11 -12.09
N ASP A 284 -8.96 8.23 -12.81
CA ASP A 284 -9.96 9.30 -12.93
C ASP A 284 -11.26 8.78 -13.53
N LEU A 285 -11.19 7.78 -14.43
CA LEU A 285 -12.37 7.12 -15.03
C LEU A 285 -13.25 6.45 -13.96
N LEU A 286 -12.66 6.07 -12.83
CA LEU A 286 -13.37 5.54 -11.66
C LEU A 286 -13.75 6.62 -10.66
N GLY A 287 -13.45 7.88 -10.97
CA GLY A 287 -13.73 9.03 -10.11
C GLY A 287 -12.65 9.27 -9.07
N TYR A 288 -11.42 8.71 -9.23
CA TYR A 288 -10.29 9.09 -8.40
C TYR A 288 -9.93 10.56 -8.62
N LYS A 289 -9.64 11.24 -7.54
CA LYS A 289 -9.15 12.63 -7.57
C LYS A 289 -8.35 12.87 -6.30
N ALA A 290 -7.05 12.93 -6.43
CA ALA A 290 -6.17 13.21 -5.31
C ALA A 290 -6.44 14.60 -4.73
N LYS A 291 -6.63 14.67 -3.42
CA LYS A 291 -6.81 15.93 -2.65
C LYS A 291 -5.49 16.41 -2.07
N TYR A 292 -4.57 15.49 -1.75
CA TYR A 292 -3.34 15.75 -1.04
C TYR A 292 -2.13 15.57 -1.95
N SER A 293 -1.11 16.40 -1.76
CA SER A 293 0.24 16.16 -2.27
C SER A 293 0.99 15.19 -1.35
N SER A 294 2.10 14.65 -1.81
CA SER A 294 2.98 13.84 -0.97
C SER A 294 3.49 14.59 0.26
N LEU A 295 3.73 15.90 0.14
CA LEU A 295 4.13 16.73 1.27
C LEU A 295 3.00 16.94 2.28
N ASP A 296 1.76 17.14 1.80
CA ASP A 296 0.58 17.22 2.66
C ASP A 296 0.41 15.91 3.43
N THR A 297 0.53 14.77 2.74
CA THR A 297 0.46 13.43 3.36
C THR A 297 1.48 13.29 4.49
N ILE A 298 2.74 13.65 4.24
CA ILE A 298 3.79 13.58 5.25
C ILE A 298 3.46 14.53 6.42
N SER A 299 3.03 15.74 6.12
CA SER A 299 2.75 16.76 7.14
C SER A 299 1.57 16.42 8.04
N GLU A 300 0.56 15.71 7.53
CA GLU A 300 -0.62 15.31 8.30
C GLU A 300 -0.42 14.01 9.08
N GLU A 301 0.34 13.06 8.54
CA GLU A 301 0.50 11.74 9.15
C GLU A 301 1.69 11.64 10.13
N LEU A 302 2.78 12.39 9.89
CA LEU A 302 3.98 12.33 10.73
C LEU A 302 3.72 12.71 12.20
N PRO A 303 2.91 13.74 12.54
CA PRO A 303 2.67 14.11 13.93
C PRO A 303 2.11 12.99 14.81
N TYR A 304 1.44 11.99 14.24
CA TYR A 304 0.93 10.85 15.01
C TYR A 304 2.04 9.99 15.62
N PHE A 305 3.22 9.97 15.02
CA PHE A 305 4.38 9.26 15.57
C PHE A 305 5.07 10.03 16.71
N LEU A 306 4.85 11.34 16.79
CA LEU A 306 5.53 12.23 17.75
C LEU A 306 4.70 12.49 19.00
N LYS A 307 3.37 12.35 18.95
CA LYS A 307 2.46 12.64 20.08
C LYS A 307 2.70 11.83 21.34
N ASN A 308 3.39 10.70 21.27
CA ASN A 308 3.67 9.87 22.45
C ASN A 308 4.91 10.32 23.25
N GLN A 309 5.54 11.45 22.93
CA GLN A 309 6.68 11.99 23.65
C GLN A 309 6.30 13.04 24.71
N GLU A 310 5.05 13.54 24.72
CA GLU A 310 4.61 14.59 25.66
C GLU A 310 3.96 14.04 26.94
N SER A 311 3.89 12.72 27.11
CA SER A 311 3.22 12.04 28.24
C SER A 311 4.19 11.23 29.12
N CYS A 312 5.46 11.66 29.26
CA CYS A 312 6.39 11.14 30.25
C CYS A 312 6.94 12.26 31.13
#